data_3e945be5ad2dc32ede5c1c9f5158badd
#
_entry.id   3e945be5ad2dc32ede5c1c9f5158badd
#
_cell.length_a   1.000
_cell.length_b   1.000
_cell.length_c   1.000
_cell.angle_alpha   90.00
_cell.angle_beta   90.00
_cell.angle_gamma   90.00
#
_symmetry.space_group_name_H-M   'P 1'
#
loop_
_entity.id
_entity.type
_entity.pdbx_description
1 polymer ?
#
loop_
_entity_poly.entity_id
_entity_poly.type
_entity_poly.pdbx_seq_one_letter_code
_entity_poly.pdbx_strand_id
1 'polypeptide(L)'
;QVIISSSAVRAYSTAEKVAKACGYEDEILVDSSLYGSGYTEYLNVLINQDDNYDIVMLVGHNPHSEQLLEILTGKMVTMPTCTVACVRLPIPSWKKVSPHTKGELLNLWRPKELKLDE
;
A
#
# COMPACT_ATOMS: atom_id res chain seq x y z
N GLN A 1 3.48 -8.05 -10.26
CA GLN A 1 2.69 -7.67 -9.08
C GLN A 1 3.19 -8.39 -7.83
N VAL A 2 3.14 -7.69 -6.73
CA VAL A 2 3.38 -8.30 -5.44
C VAL A 2 2.46 -7.66 -4.40
N ILE A 3 1.95 -8.47 -3.48
CA ILE A 3 1.16 -8.00 -2.35
C ILE A 3 1.96 -8.28 -1.08
N ILE A 4 2.21 -7.24 -0.30
CA ILE A 4 2.96 -7.33 0.95
C ILE A 4 2.06 -6.83 2.06
N SER A 5 1.83 -7.67 3.07
CA SER A 5 0.92 -7.36 4.17
C SER A 5 1.65 -7.23 5.48
N SER A 6 1.13 -6.36 6.33
CA SER A 6 1.49 -6.37 7.75
C SER A 6 1.20 -7.75 8.35
N SER A 7 1.87 -8.07 9.45
CA SER A 7 1.68 -9.34 10.16
C SER A 7 0.39 -9.41 10.96
N ALA A 8 -0.34 -8.30 11.11
CA ALA A 8 -1.60 -8.31 11.85
C ALA A 8 -2.67 -9.09 11.09
N VAL A 9 -3.47 -9.84 11.83
CA VAL A 9 -4.51 -10.69 11.23
C VAL A 9 -5.47 -9.88 10.36
N ARG A 10 -5.88 -8.70 10.82
CA ARG A 10 -6.81 -7.87 10.06
C ARG A 10 -6.24 -7.44 8.71
N ALA A 11 -4.96 -7.06 8.71
CA ALA A 11 -4.31 -6.64 7.46
C ALA A 11 -4.17 -7.82 6.52
N TYR A 12 -3.74 -8.96 7.01
CA TYR A 12 -3.56 -10.14 6.18
C TYR A 12 -4.90 -10.61 5.61
N SER A 13 -5.96 -10.57 6.40
CA SER A 13 -7.30 -10.92 5.93
C SER A 13 -7.74 -10.01 4.80
N THR A 14 -7.46 -8.71 4.91
CA THR A 14 -7.75 -7.75 3.84
C THR A 14 -6.94 -8.08 2.59
N ALA A 15 -5.66 -8.39 2.77
CA ALA A 15 -4.79 -8.75 1.64
C ALA A 15 -5.32 -9.99 0.92
N GLU A 16 -5.79 -10.98 1.66
CA GLU A 16 -6.37 -12.19 1.06
C GLU A 16 -7.60 -11.86 0.22
N LYS A 17 -8.47 -11.00 0.73
CA LYS A 17 -9.69 -10.61 0.01
C LYS A 17 -9.35 -9.86 -1.28
N VAL A 18 -8.38 -8.96 -1.22
CA VAL A 18 -7.94 -8.22 -2.39
C VAL A 18 -7.30 -9.16 -3.41
N ALA A 19 -6.43 -10.05 -2.95
CA ALA A 19 -5.77 -11.02 -3.82
C ALA A 19 -6.80 -11.86 -4.59
N LYS A 20 -7.81 -12.34 -3.88
CA LYS A 20 -8.86 -13.15 -4.49
C LYS A 20 -9.66 -12.32 -5.51
N ALA A 21 -9.99 -11.08 -5.15
CA ALA A 21 -10.82 -10.23 -6.00
C ALA A 21 -10.10 -9.84 -7.30
N CYS A 22 -8.76 -9.66 -7.26
CA CYS A 22 -8.02 -9.23 -8.44
C CYS A 22 -7.31 -10.38 -9.17
N GLY A 23 -7.52 -11.62 -8.73
CA GLY A 23 -6.91 -12.77 -9.40
C GLY A 23 -5.44 -12.96 -9.12
N TYR A 24 -4.94 -12.44 -8.02
CA TYR A 24 -3.54 -12.60 -7.62
C TYR A 24 -3.35 -14.03 -7.09
N GLU A 25 -2.51 -14.82 -7.73
CA GLU A 25 -2.34 -16.21 -7.39
C GLU A 25 -1.01 -16.52 -6.71
N ASP A 26 -0.14 -15.52 -6.61
CA ASP A 26 1.14 -15.70 -5.94
C ASP A 26 0.99 -15.59 -4.43
N GLU A 27 2.07 -15.87 -3.72
CA GLU A 27 2.06 -15.80 -2.27
C GLU A 27 1.97 -14.35 -1.79
N ILE A 28 1.15 -14.12 -0.77
CA ILE A 28 1.12 -12.84 -0.07
C ILE A 28 2.30 -12.82 0.88
N LEU A 29 3.21 -11.86 0.68
CA LEU A 29 4.36 -11.73 1.55
C LEU A 29 3.97 -11.00 2.83
N VAL A 30 4.54 -11.41 3.95
CA VAL A 30 4.25 -10.80 5.24
C VAL A 30 5.50 -10.08 5.73
N ASP A 31 5.36 -8.81 6.09
CA ASP A 31 6.46 -8.01 6.61
C ASP A 31 5.98 -7.33 7.89
N SER A 32 6.54 -7.75 9.02
CA SER A 32 6.12 -7.25 10.33
C SER A 32 6.47 -5.79 10.54
N SER A 33 7.38 -5.23 9.75
CA SER A 33 7.72 -3.80 9.87
C SER A 33 6.54 -2.90 9.50
N LEU A 34 5.56 -3.43 8.75
CA LEU A 34 4.36 -2.67 8.42
C LEU A 34 3.36 -2.60 9.56
N TYR A 35 3.60 -3.32 10.66
CA TYR A 35 2.68 -3.33 11.79
C TYR A 35 2.77 -2.05 12.61
N GLY A 36 3.97 -1.55 12.87
CA GLY A 36 4.17 -0.38 13.72
C GLY A 36 5.31 0.47 13.20
N SER A 37 5.83 1.37 13.97
CA SER A 37 7.03 2.17 13.72
C SER A 37 6.85 3.39 12.80
N GLY A 38 5.83 3.45 11.97
CA GLY A 38 5.54 4.64 11.17
C GLY A 38 5.75 4.45 9.68
N TYR A 39 5.49 5.52 8.91
CA TYR A 39 5.53 5.45 7.45
C TYR A 39 6.92 5.20 6.89
N THR A 40 7.96 5.49 7.65
CA THR A 40 9.34 5.28 7.21
C THR A 40 9.59 3.81 6.87
N GLU A 41 9.00 2.90 7.66
CA GLU A 41 9.16 1.48 7.39
C GLU A 41 8.46 1.08 6.08
N TYR A 42 7.34 1.73 5.77
CA TYR A 42 6.65 1.49 4.50
C TYR A 42 7.52 1.92 3.32
N LEU A 43 8.22 3.06 3.44
CA LEU A 43 9.16 3.49 2.41
C LEU A 43 10.30 2.49 2.26
N ASN A 44 10.81 1.96 3.37
CA ASN A 44 11.89 0.97 3.34
C ASN A 44 11.46 -0.30 2.61
N VAL A 45 10.23 -0.74 2.82
CA VAL A 45 9.70 -1.91 2.12
C VAL A 45 9.65 -1.65 0.63
N LEU A 46 9.21 -0.47 0.20
CA LEU A 46 9.16 -0.12 -1.22
C LEU A 46 10.55 -0.07 -1.83
N ILE A 47 11.51 0.55 -1.13
CA ILE A 47 12.87 0.71 -1.62
C ILE A 47 13.52 -0.64 -1.89
N ASN A 48 13.16 -1.66 -1.12
CA ASN A 48 13.76 -2.98 -1.22
C ASN A 48 13.05 -3.92 -2.17
N GLN A 49 12.06 -3.44 -2.93
CA GLN A 49 11.37 -4.30 -3.88
C GLN A 49 12.17 -4.52 -5.15
N ASP A 50 11.96 -5.68 -5.75
CA ASP A 50 12.59 -6.06 -7.01
C ASP A 50 11.97 -5.23 -8.13
N ASP A 51 12.83 -4.75 -9.04
CA ASP A 51 12.36 -3.93 -10.16
C ASP A 51 11.58 -4.72 -11.20
N ASN A 52 11.52 -6.04 -11.08
CA ASN A 52 10.63 -6.86 -11.90
C ASN A 52 9.16 -6.64 -11.56
N TYR A 53 8.87 -6.06 -10.39
CA TYR A 53 7.49 -5.73 -10.02
C TYR A 53 7.15 -4.34 -10.52
N ASP A 54 6.18 -4.26 -11.41
CA ASP A 54 5.65 -2.98 -11.86
C ASP A 54 4.67 -2.39 -10.86
N ILE A 55 4.00 -3.26 -10.11
CA ILE A 55 2.97 -2.87 -9.15
C ILE A 55 3.26 -3.54 -7.82
N VAL A 56 3.35 -2.71 -6.77
CA VAL A 56 3.52 -3.19 -5.40
C VAL A 56 2.32 -2.71 -4.58
N MET A 57 1.67 -3.64 -3.90
CA MET A 57 0.58 -3.30 -2.99
C MET A 57 1.03 -3.53 -1.56
N LEU A 58 0.92 -2.50 -0.74
CA LEU A 58 1.18 -2.61 0.70
C LEU A 58 -0.14 -2.59 1.44
N VAL A 59 -0.31 -3.53 2.37
CA VAL A 59 -1.51 -3.59 3.21
C VAL A 59 -1.06 -3.39 4.65
N GLY A 60 -1.44 -2.27 5.23
CA GLY A 60 -0.97 -1.89 6.55
C GLY A 60 -2.04 -1.19 7.36
N HIS A 61 -1.62 -0.21 8.14
CA HIS A 61 -2.45 0.40 9.17
C HIS A 61 -2.41 1.91 9.14
N ASN A 62 -3.45 2.55 9.64
CA ASN A 62 -3.44 3.95 9.93
C ASN A 62 -2.86 4.18 11.32
N PRO A 63 -2.22 5.33 11.54
CA PRO A 63 -2.13 6.46 10.61
C PRO A 63 -1.01 6.35 9.57
N HIS A 64 -0.25 5.26 9.58
CA HIS A 64 0.94 5.11 8.74
C HIS A 64 0.62 5.15 7.26
N SER A 65 -0.49 4.51 6.86
CA SER A 65 -0.91 4.50 5.45
C SER A 65 -1.25 5.90 4.97
N GLU A 66 -1.97 6.67 5.80
CA GLU A 66 -2.32 8.05 5.46
C GLU A 66 -1.08 8.94 5.38
N GLN A 67 -0.14 8.75 6.31
CA GLN A 67 1.11 9.50 6.31
C GLN A 67 1.93 9.19 5.08
N LEU A 68 2.01 7.92 4.70
CA LEU A 68 2.73 7.52 3.50
C LEU A 68 2.13 8.18 2.27
N LEU A 69 0.80 8.17 2.16
CA LEU A 69 0.11 8.78 1.03
C LEU A 69 0.41 10.27 0.95
N GLU A 70 0.39 10.96 2.07
CA GLU A 70 0.71 12.39 2.10
C GLU A 70 2.14 12.65 1.67
N ILE A 71 3.09 11.86 2.15
CA ILE A 71 4.50 12.00 1.79
C ILE A 71 4.71 11.78 0.29
N LEU A 72 4.04 10.77 -0.27
CA LEU A 72 4.24 10.41 -1.67
C LEU A 72 3.49 11.29 -2.66
N THR A 73 2.39 11.92 -2.24
CA THR A 73 1.54 12.66 -3.17
C THR A 73 1.32 14.11 -2.78
N GLY A 74 1.66 14.49 -1.56
CA GLY A 74 1.38 15.82 -1.03
C GLY A 74 -0.07 16.06 -0.67
N LYS A 75 -0.91 15.01 -0.68
CA LYS A 75 -2.35 15.14 -0.40
C LYS A 75 -2.71 14.48 0.92
N MET A 76 -3.41 15.22 1.77
CA MET A 76 -3.94 14.69 3.02
C MET A 76 -5.30 14.05 2.75
N VAL A 77 -5.35 12.73 2.87
CA VAL A 77 -6.55 11.94 2.54
C VAL A 77 -6.83 10.99 3.68
N THR A 78 -8.11 10.88 4.08
CA THR A 78 -8.50 9.91 5.09
C THR A 78 -8.68 8.53 4.44
N MET A 79 -8.16 7.51 5.12
CA MET A 79 -8.22 6.13 4.64
C MET A 79 -8.87 5.23 5.69
N PRO A 80 -10.21 5.23 5.76
CA PRO A 80 -10.89 4.28 6.67
C PRO A 80 -10.51 2.84 6.35
N THR A 81 -10.88 1.92 7.22
CA THR A 81 -10.60 0.50 7.03
C THR A 81 -10.99 0.05 5.62
N CYS A 82 -10.12 -0.72 5.00
CA CYS A 82 -10.31 -1.27 3.63
C CYS A 82 -10.30 -0.23 2.51
N THR A 83 -9.75 0.94 2.77
CA THR A 83 -9.55 1.94 1.70
C THR A 83 -8.35 1.54 0.85
N VAL A 84 -8.46 1.72 -0.45
CA VAL A 84 -7.36 1.45 -1.39
C VAL A 84 -7.00 2.72 -2.13
N ALA A 85 -5.72 3.06 -2.11
CA ALA A 85 -5.19 4.20 -2.87
C ALA A 85 -4.27 3.69 -3.96
N CYS A 86 -4.45 4.20 -5.17
CA CYS A 86 -3.59 3.87 -6.30
C CYS A 86 -2.74 5.08 -6.62
N VAL A 87 -1.42 4.92 -6.55
CA VAL A 87 -0.46 6.01 -6.70
C VAL A 87 0.54 5.66 -7.80
N ARG A 88 0.76 6.61 -8.70
CA ARG A 88 1.83 6.50 -9.69
C ARG A 88 3.08 7.17 -9.15
N LEU A 89 4.18 6.46 -9.17
CA LEU A 89 5.47 7.00 -8.75
C LEU A 89 6.36 7.15 -9.98
N PRO A 90 6.76 8.39 -10.33
CA PRO A 90 7.59 8.63 -11.52
C PRO A 90 9.06 8.35 -11.23
N ILE A 91 9.37 7.09 -10.98
CA ILE A 91 10.72 6.64 -10.62
C ILE A 91 11.14 5.50 -11.55
N PRO A 92 12.42 5.45 -11.91
CA PRO A 92 12.91 4.37 -12.78
C PRO A 92 13.13 3.06 -12.03
N SER A 93 13.17 3.09 -10.70
CA SER A 93 13.47 1.93 -9.86
C SER A 93 12.93 2.15 -8.47
N TRP A 94 12.49 1.08 -7.81
CA TRP A 94 12.01 1.18 -6.42
C TRP A 94 13.08 1.74 -5.49
N LYS A 95 14.36 1.52 -5.79
CA LYS A 95 15.45 2.06 -4.99
C LYS A 95 15.48 3.58 -4.98
N LYS A 96 14.80 4.23 -5.91
CA LYS A 96 14.76 5.68 -5.99
C LYS A 96 13.63 6.30 -5.18
N VAL A 97 12.76 5.50 -4.57
CA VAL A 97 11.70 6.01 -3.71
C VAL A 97 12.33 6.74 -2.52
N SER A 98 11.81 7.92 -2.21
CA SER A 98 12.28 8.71 -1.07
C SER A 98 11.14 9.59 -0.57
N PRO A 99 11.31 10.25 0.60
CA PRO A 99 10.30 11.21 1.05
C PRO A 99 10.10 12.40 0.10
N HIS A 100 11.02 12.58 -0.85
CA HIS A 100 10.94 13.66 -1.83
C HIS A 100 10.33 13.21 -3.15
N THR A 101 9.98 11.95 -3.30
CA THR A 101 9.32 11.45 -4.50
C THR A 101 7.95 12.13 -4.62
N LYS A 102 7.64 12.60 -5.83
CA LYS A 102 6.38 13.29 -6.09
C LYS A 102 5.47 12.40 -6.89
N GLY A 103 4.71 11.57 -6.18
CA GLY A 103 3.75 10.68 -6.78
C GLY A 103 2.45 11.37 -7.11
N GLU A 104 1.64 10.68 -7.91
CA GLU A 104 0.32 11.16 -8.29
C GLU A 104 -0.73 10.20 -7.81
N LEU A 105 -1.72 10.70 -7.04
CA LEU A 105 -2.85 9.89 -6.61
C LEU A 105 -3.80 9.72 -7.79
N LEU A 106 -3.86 8.51 -8.33
CA LEU A 106 -4.70 8.23 -9.49
C LEU A 106 -6.13 7.92 -9.09
N ASN A 107 -6.32 7.13 -8.04
CA ASN A 107 -7.63 6.70 -7.59
C ASN A 107 -7.63 6.44 -6.10
N LEU A 108 -8.80 6.59 -5.50
CA LEU A 108 -9.01 6.29 -4.09
C LEU A 108 -10.38 5.64 -3.96
N TRP A 109 -10.40 4.43 -3.40
CA TRP A 109 -11.64 3.67 -3.22
C TRP A 109 -11.87 3.45 -1.74
N ARG A 110 -13.02 3.94 -1.25
CA ARG A 110 -13.45 3.72 0.14
C ARG A 110 -14.65 2.78 0.15
N PRO A 111 -14.72 1.86 1.13
CA PRO A 111 -15.81 0.87 1.14
C PRO A 111 -17.20 1.48 1.13
N LYS A 112 -17.40 2.56 1.87
CA LYS A 112 -18.70 3.22 1.92
C LYS A 112 -19.14 3.77 0.57
N GLU A 113 -18.17 4.23 -0.23
CA GLU A 113 -18.46 4.79 -1.53
C GLU A 113 -18.71 3.72 -2.56
N LEU A 114 -18.07 2.57 -2.39
CA LEU A 114 -18.16 1.46 -3.33
C LEU A 114 -19.15 0.38 -2.91
N LYS A 115 -19.64 0.45 -1.67
CA LYS A 115 -20.56 -0.53 -1.10
C LYS A 115 -20.02 -1.97 -1.20
N LEU A 116 -18.74 -2.13 -0.91
CA LEU A 116 -18.07 -3.42 -1.04
C LEU A 116 -18.47 -4.43 0.02
N ASP A 117 -19.08 -4.00 1.11
CA ASP A 117 -19.37 -4.87 2.25
C ASP A 117 -20.71 -5.54 2.19
N GLU A 118 -21.43 -5.36 1.14
CA GLU A 118 -22.79 -5.92 1.03
C GLU A 118 -22.82 -7.37 0.67
#